data_89c8f39f5293f5474cf974ef4e0ff44e
#
_entry.id   89c8f39f5293f5474cf974ef4e0ff44e
#
_cell.length_a   1.000
_cell.length_b   1.000
_cell.length_c   1.000
_cell.angle_alpha   90.00
_cell.angle_beta   90.00
_cell.angle_gamma   90.00
#
_symmetry.space_group_name_H-M   'P 1'
#
loop_
_entity.id
_entity.type
_entity.pdbx_description
1 polymer ?
#
loop_
_entity_poly.entity_id
_entity_poly.type
_entity_poly.pdbx_seq_one_letter_code
_entity_poly.pdbx_strand_id
1 'polypeptide(L)'
;MNRIFILLGKSSSGKDSIFQEIIKSCGNSLRTVVPYTTRPMREGEEDGKEYRFSDEKGFLALKEAGKIIEDRHYDTVQGIWRYFTVDDGSFDGDRDVILIGTVDSCISIRNYFGDKKEVIPIYIECDDGDRLIRAVNREKQREVPQYRELCRRFLADDEDFSEERIKAAKISARFNNRDLMECVSEVEGFISGVSDPGQG
;
A
#
# COMPACT_ATOMS: atom_id res chain seq x y z
N MET A 1 -7.69 -9.74 18.84
CA MET A 1 -7.23 -8.39 18.39
C MET A 1 -7.01 -8.52 16.89
N ASN A 2 -7.65 -7.68 16.06
CA ASN A 2 -7.46 -7.75 14.62
C ASN A 2 -6.06 -7.26 14.23
N ARG A 3 -5.50 -7.82 13.15
CA ARG A 3 -4.18 -7.49 12.62
C ARG A 3 -4.30 -6.54 11.44
N ILE A 4 -3.23 -5.81 11.18
CA ILE A 4 -3.11 -4.89 10.06
C ILE A 4 -2.00 -5.39 9.15
N PHE A 5 -2.35 -5.93 7.99
CA PHE A 5 -1.42 -6.30 6.95
C PHE A 5 -1.16 -5.11 6.02
N ILE A 6 0.10 -4.78 5.81
CA ILE A 6 0.49 -3.69 4.90
C ILE A 6 1.30 -4.28 3.75
N LEU A 7 0.70 -4.30 2.56
CA LEU A 7 1.37 -4.77 1.35
C LEU A 7 2.23 -3.66 0.77
N LEU A 8 3.52 -3.89 0.70
CA LEU A 8 4.55 -2.95 0.29
C LEU A 8 5.24 -3.46 -0.98
N GLY A 9 5.82 -2.57 -1.75
CA GLY A 9 6.64 -2.96 -2.90
C GLY A 9 6.92 -1.79 -3.80
N LYS A 10 8.09 -1.84 -4.44
CA LYS A 10 8.53 -0.85 -5.42
C LYS A 10 7.50 -0.72 -6.57
N SER A 11 7.53 0.38 -7.30
CA SER A 11 6.70 0.59 -8.49
C SER A 11 6.85 -0.57 -9.48
N SER A 12 5.74 -1.04 -10.02
CA SER A 12 5.68 -2.18 -10.97
C SER A 12 6.16 -3.53 -10.42
N SER A 13 6.29 -3.70 -9.09
CA SER A 13 6.54 -5.01 -8.47
C SER A 13 5.36 -5.99 -8.63
N GLY A 14 4.17 -5.49 -8.99
CA GLY A 14 2.96 -6.30 -9.09
C GLY A 14 2.11 -6.34 -7.80
N LYS A 15 2.50 -5.60 -6.75
CA LYS A 15 1.77 -5.57 -5.47
C LYS A 15 0.28 -5.24 -5.61
N ASP A 16 -0.09 -4.34 -6.53
CA ASP A 16 -1.50 -3.97 -6.74
C ASP A 16 -2.31 -5.14 -7.31
N SER A 17 -1.73 -5.91 -8.24
CA SER A 17 -2.36 -7.12 -8.79
C SER A 17 -2.48 -8.22 -7.72
N ILE A 18 -1.43 -8.43 -6.94
CA ILE A 18 -1.43 -9.38 -5.81
C ILE A 18 -2.51 -8.98 -4.80
N PHE A 19 -2.59 -7.70 -4.43
CA PHE A 19 -3.61 -7.19 -3.54
C PHE A 19 -5.02 -7.50 -4.04
N GLN A 20 -5.31 -7.25 -5.33
CA GLN A 20 -6.62 -7.52 -5.92
C GLN A 20 -6.98 -9.01 -5.90
N GLU A 21 -6.03 -9.90 -6.21
CA GLU A 21 -6.27 -11.35 -6.15
C GLU A 21 -6.54 -11.81 -4.71
N ILE A 22 -5.74 -11.35 -3.73
CA ILE A 22 -5.97 -11.66 -2.30
C ILE A 22 -7.37 -11.21 -1.86
N ILE A 23 -7.82 -10.00 -2.23
CA ILE A 23 -9.16 -9.54 -1.85
C ILE A 23 -10.26 -10.39 -2.48
N LYS A 24 -10.08 -10.83 -3.71
CA LYS A 24 -11.05 -11.72 -4.37
C LYS A 24 -11.15 -13.08 -3.68
N SER A 25 -10.02 -13.68 -3.31
CA SER A 25 -9.97 -15.00 -2.71
C SER A 25 -10.37 -15.02 -1.24
N CYS A 26 -9.89 -14.05 -0.44
CA CYS A 26 -10.18 -13.96 0.99
C CYS A 26 -11.63 -13.53 1.29
N GLY A 27 -12.33 -12.94 0.33
CA GLY A 27 -13.73 -12.55 0.48
C GLY A 27 -14.00 -11.73 1.74
N ASN A 28 -14.89 -12.23 2.62
CA ASN A 28 -15.27 -11.52 3.84
C ASN A 28 -14.31 -11.74 5.04
N SER A 29 -13.27 -12.55 4.92
CA SER A 29 -12.35 -12.83 6.03
C SER A 29 -11.38 -11.67 6.28
N LEU A 30 -11.08 -10.89 5.26
CA LEU A 30 -10.13 -9.78 5.28
C LEU A 30 -10.82 -8.50 4.80
N ARG A 31 -10.68 -7.39 5.52
CA ARG A 31 -11.21 -6.09 5.12
C ARG A 31 -10.12 -5.23 4.50
N THR A 32 -10.50 -4.40 3.54
CA THR A 32 -9.60 -3.40 2.97
C THR A 32 -9.71 -2.07 3.69
N VAL A 33 -8.58 -1.40 3.88
CA VAL A 33 -8.53 0.01 4.26
C VAL A 33 -8.14 0.81 3.02
N VAL A 34 -9.02 1.73 2.63
CA VAL A 34 -8.82 2.57 1.46
C VAL A 34 -8.20 3.90 1.88
N PRO A 35 -6.99 4.25 1.40
CA PRO A 35 -6.34 5.50 1.74
C PRO A 35 -7.07 6.70 1.10
N TYR A 36 -6.81 7.89 1.63
CA TYR A 36 -7.35 9.16 1.14
C TYR A 36 -6.37 9.89 0.23
N THR A 37 -6.89 10.72 -0.66
CA THR A 37 -6.07 11.61 -1.48
C THR A 37 -6.78 12.92 -1.81
N THR A 38 -6.00 14.02 -1.92
CA THR A 38 -6.51 15.31 -2.43
C THR A 38 -6.29 15.48 -3.93
N ARG A 39 -5.59 14.53 -4.60
CA ARG A 39 -5.48 14.61 -6.05
C ARG A 39 -6.84 14.38 -6.72
N PRO A 40 -7.08 15.01 -7.87
CA PRO A 40 -8.28 14.73 -8.65
C PRO A 40 -8.38 13.26 -9.05
N MET A 41 -9.59 12.73 -9.04
CA MET A 41 -9.91 11.40 -9.53
C MET A 41 -9.58 11.29 -11.03
N ARG A 42 -8.97 10.19 -11.44
CA ARG A 42 -8.64 9.91 -12.83
C ARG A 42 -9.78 9.14 -13.51
N GLU A 43 -9.75 9.15 -14.83
CA GLU A 43 -10.66 8.32 -15.63
C GLU A 43 -10.51 6.84 -15.26
N GLY A 44 -11.64 6.17 -15.00
CA GLY A 44 -11.70 4.76 -14.60
C GLY A 44 -11.49 4.49 -13.11
N GLU A 45 -11.21 5.51 -12.28
CA GLU A 45 -11.18 5.37 -10.82
C GLU A 45 -12.57 5.61 -10.21
N GLU A 46 -12.82 4.98 -9.06
CA GLU A 46 -14.07 5.11 -8.29
C GLU A 46 -13.74 5.52 -6.85
N ASP A 47 -14.52 6.48 -6.32
CA ASP A 47 -14.36 6.88 -4.91
C ASP A 47 -14.66 5.71 -3.96
N GLY A 48 -13.75 5.52 -3.00
CA GLY A 48 -13.84 4.43 -2.04
C GLY A 48 -13.29 3.08 -2.54
N LYS A 49 -12.75 3.03 -3.75
CA LYS A 49 -12.12 1.82 -4.33
C LYS A 49 -10.59 1.95 -4.35
N GLU A 50 -10.05 2.81 -5.19
CA GLU A 50 -8.61 3.10 -5.25
C GLU A 50 -8.20 4.05 -4.12
N TYR A 51 -8.98 5.10 -3.94
CA TYR A 51 -8.83 6.12 -2.90
C TYR A 51 -10.20 6.63 -2.45
N ARG A 52 -10.24 7.20 -1.24
CA ARG A 52 -11.29 8.14 -0.85
C ARG A 52 -10.83 9.54 -1.26
N PHE A 53 -11.53 10.11 -2.25
CA PHE A 53 -11.15 11.42 -2.79
C PHE A 53 -11.67 12.54 -1.87
N SER A 54 -10.78 13.45 -1.53
CA SER A 54 -11.04 14.58 -0.65
C SER A 54 -10.45 15.85 -1.26
N ASP A 55 -10.55 16.95 -0.55
CA ASP A 55 -9.90 18.21 -0.86
C ASP A 55 -9.01 18.66 0.30
N GLU A 56 -8.29 19.77 0.12
CA GLU A 56 -7.42 20.31 1.16
C GLU A 56 -8.20 20.70 2.42
N LYS A 57 -9.46 21.16 2.27
CA LYS A 57 -10.32 21.49 3.42
C LYS A 57 -10.70 20.25 4.22
N GLY A 58 -11.05 19.16 3.55
CA GLY A 58 -11.33 17.87 4.19
C GLY A 58 -10.10 17.30 4.88
N PHE A 59 -8.92 17.39 4.25
CA PHE A 59 -7.67 17.00 4.87
C PHE A 59 -7.39 17.80 6.16
N LEU A 60 -7.51 19.12 6.13
CA LEU A 60 -7.28 19.97 7.30
C LEU A 60 -8.26 19.67 8.44
N ALA A 61 -9.53 19.45 8.13
CA ALA A 61 -10.53 19.09 9.13
C ALA A 61 -10.21 17.75 9.82
N LEU A 62 -9.76 16.74 9.05
CA LEU A 62 -9.34 15.46 9.61
C LEU A 62 -8.05 15.59 10.43
N LYS A 63 -7.15 16.47 10.03
CA LYS A 63 -5.92 16.76 10.76
C LYS A 63 -6.20 17.45 12.09
N GLU A 64 -7.06 18.45 12.11
CA GLU A 64 -7.51 19.14 13.34
C GLU A 64 -8.22 18.17 14.29
N ALA A 65 -9.00 17.23 13.76
CA ALA A 65 -9.66 16.18 14.53
C ALA A 65 -8.70 15.09 15.05
N GLY A 66 -7.39 15.15 14.71
CA GLY A 66 -6.38 14.16 15.12
C GLY A 66 -6.59 12.77 14.50
N LYS A 67 -7.30 12.69 13.39
CA LYS A 67 -7.65 11.41 12.73
C LYS A 67 -6.65 10.96 11.66
N ILE A 68 -5.70 11.79 11.28
CA ILE A 68 -4.70 11.42 10.28
C ILE A 68 -3.59 10.60 10.95
N ILE A 69 -3.42 9.38 10.48
CA ILE A 69 -2.39 8.44 10.96
C ILE A 69 -1.04 8.76 10.30
N GLU A 70 -1.06 9.04 8.99
CA GLU A 70 0.12 9.44 8.21
C GLU A 70 -0.31 10.28 7.01
N ASP A 71 0.54 11.17 6.56
CA ASP A 71 0.35 11.90 5.32
C ASP A 71 1.66 12.09 4.56
N ARG A 72 1.55 12.10 3.24
CA ARG A 72 2.62 12.40 2.29
C ARG A 72 2.10 13.39 1.28
N HIS A 73 2.93 14.29 0.82
CA HIS A 73 2.55 15.26 -0.21
C HIS A 73 3.56 15.30 -1.34
N TYR A 74 3.07 15.70 -2.48
CA TYR A 74 3.86 15.91 -3.69
C TYR A 74 3.50 17.25 -4.31
N ASP A 75 4.52 18.07 -4.53
CA ASP A 75 4.36 19.31 -5.28
C ASP A 75 4.23 18.98 -6.77
N THR A 76 3.10 19.35 -7.34
CA THR A 76 2.82 19.11 -8.75
C THR A 76 2.50 20.42 -9.46
N VAL A 77 2.53 20.43 -10.78
CA VAL A 77 2.10 21.58 -11.59
C VAL A 77 0.63 21.95 -11.39
N GLN A 78 -0.17 21.04 -10.82
CA GLN A 78 -1.59 21.27 -10.50
C GLN A 78 -1.83 21.62 -9.02
N GLY A 79 -0.75 21.82 -8.25
CA GLY A 79 -0.79 22.08 -6.82
C GLY A 79 -0.28 20.91 -5.97
N ILE A 80 -0.48 21.00 -4.67
CA ILE A 80 -0.05 19.98 -3.72
C ILE A 80 -1.06 18.84 -3.72
N TRP A 81 -0.59 17.63 -4.00
CA TRP A 81 -1.37 16.41 -3.84
C TRP A 81 -0.95 15.68 -2.59
N ARG A 82 -1.92 15.37 -1.73
CA ARG A 82 -1.72 14.59 -0.51
C ARG A 82 -2.26 13.18 -0.68
N TYR A 83 -1.56 12.24 -0.03
CA TYR A 83 -2.00 10.87 0.15
C TYR A 83 -1.90 10.57 1.65
N PHE A 84 -2.98 10.11 2.26
CA PHE A 84 -3.01 9.98 3.71
C PHE A 84 -3.93 8.85 4.17
N THR A 85 -3.62 8.31 5.32
CA THR A 85 -4.40 7.25 5.98
C THR A 85 -5.13 7.85 7.18
N VAL A 86 -6.41 7.52 7.32
CA VAL A 86 -7.29 8.09 8.34
C VAL A 86 -7.83 7.02 9.26
N ASP A 87 -7.88 7.30 10.56
CA ASP A 87 -8.64 6.53 11.52
C ASP A 87 -10.12 6.95 11.46
N ASP A 88 -10.82 6.34 10.51
CA ASP A 88 -12.25 6.58 10.22
C ASP A 88 -13.14 5.42 10.68
N GLY A 89 -12.59 4.50 11.49
CA GLY A 89 -13.25 3.26 11.92
C GLY A 89 -13.01 2.09 10.97
N SER A 90 -12.28 2.29 9.85
CA SER A 90 -11.96 1.20 8.91
C SER A 90 -11.02 0.15 9.51
N PHE A 91 -10.29 0.51 10.55
CA PHE A 91 -9.42 -0.40 11.30
C PHE A 91 -10.14 -1.13 12.46
N ASP A 92 -11.38 -0.79 12.79
CA ASP A 92 -12.11 -1.35 13.92
C ASP A 92 -12.75 -2.70 13.61
N GLY A 93 -13.18 -3.44 14.66
CA GLY A 93 -13.85 -4.73 14.56
C GLY A 93 -12.91 -5.92 14.72
N ASP A 94 -13.44 -7.13 14.47
CA ASP A 94 -12.76 -8.39 14.80
C ASP A 94 -11.98 -8.98 13.63
N ARG A 95 -12.25 -8.52 12.40
CA ARG A 95 -11.59 -9.02 11.19
C ARG A 95 -10.29 -8.28 10.94
N ASP A 96 -9.30 -9.01 10.49
CA ASP A 96 -8.05 -8.45 10.00
C ASP A 96 -8.28 -7.49 8.83
N VAL A 97 -7.38 -6.55 8.69
CA VAL A 97 -7.42 -5.56 7.62
C VAL A 97 -6.15 -5.63 6.78
N ILE A 98 -6.28 -5.29 5.50
CA ILE A 98 -5.15 -5.17 4.59
C ILE A 98 -5.23 -3.84 3.83
N LEU A 99 -4.08 -3.22 3.62
CA LEU A 99 -3.93 -2.03 2.79
C LEU A 99 -2.64 -2.06 2.01
N ILE A 100 -2.58 -1.26 0.95
CA ILE A 100 -1.33 -0.96 0.26
C ILE A 100 -0.68 0.25 0.93
N GLY A 101 0.61 0.15 1.25
CA GLY A 101 1.35 1.22 1.88
C GLY A 101 2.78 1.38 1.37
N THR A 102 3.53 2.22 2.05
CA THR A 102 4.97 2.43 1.88
C THR A 102 5.68 2.06 3.17
N VAL A 103 7.01 2.08 3.15
CA VAL A 103 7.82 1.88 4.36
C VAL A 103 7.45 2.89 5.45
N ASP A 104 7.27 4.17 5.07
CA ASP A 104 6.88 5.23 6.02
C ASP A 104 5.46 5.04 6.55
N SER A 105 4.51 4.63 5.70
CA SER A 105 3.14 4.28 6.15
C SER A 105 3.18 3.17 7.20
N CYS A 106 4.00 2.14 6.97
CA CYS A 106 4.14 1.03 7.91
C CYS A 106 4.63 1.49 9.28
N ILE A 107 5.67 2.33 9.30
CA ILE A 107 6.23 2.89 10.54
C ILE A 107 5.18 3.74 11.26
N SER A 108 4.49 4.63 10.52
CA SER A 108 3.50 5.55 11.08
C SER A 108 2.28 4.81 11.63
N ILE A 109 1.74 3.84 10.90
CA ILE A 109 0.60 3.02 11.34
C ILE A 109 0.97 2.21 12.58
N ARG A 110 2.16 1.62 12.61
CA ARG A 110 2.66 0.90 13.79
C ARG A 110 2.78 1.81 15.02
N ASN A 111 3.33 3.01 14.85
CA ASN A 111 3.47 3.98 15.94
C ASN A 111 2.11 4.47 16.44
N TYR A 112 1.15 4.68 15.54
CA TYR A 112 -0.20 5.15 15.88
C TYR A 112 -0.98 4.13 16.71
N PHE A 113 -0.97 2.88 16.30
CA PHE A 113 -1.70 1.84 17.03
C PHE A 113 -0.92 1.29 18.24
N GLY A 114 0.42 1.38 18.24
CA GLY A 114 1.26 0.85 19.29
C GLY A 114 0.95 -0.63 19.59
N ASP A 115 0.78 -0.97 20.87
CA ASP A 115 0.44 -2.33 21.28
C ASP A 115 -1.05 -2.71 21.10
N LYS A 116 -1.87 -1.79 20.61
CA LYS A 116 -3.32 -2.04 20.42
C LYS A 116 -3.62 -2.92 19.22
N LYS A 117 -2.74 -2.93 18.22
CA LYS A 117 -2.90 -3.73 16.99
C LYS A 117 -1.56 -4.22 16.50
N GLU A 118 -1.52 -5.46 16.02
CA GLU A 118 -0.35 -6.01 15.38
C GLU A 118 -0.27 -5.54 13.93
N VAL A 119 0.83 -4.89 13.56
CA VAL A 119 1.09 -4.40 12.20
C VAL A 119 2.13 -5.28 11.53
N ILE A 120 1.70 -5.98 10.48
CA ILE A 120 2.47 -7.00 9.76
C ILE A 120 2.74 -6.49 8.34
N PRO A 121 3.95 -5.99 8.06
CA PRO A 121 4.32 -5.59 6.70
C PRO A 121 4.66 -6.82 5.86
N ILE A 122 4.20 -6.81 4.61
CA ILE A 122 4.44 -7.83 3.58
C ILE A 122 5.11 -7.13 2.39
N TYR A 123 6.36 -7.43 2.13
CA TYR A 123 7.14 -6.80 1.07
C TYR A 123 7.17 -7.67 -0.19
N ILE A 124 6.61 -7.14 -1.28
CA ILE A 124 6.63 -7.77 -2.60
C ILE A 124 7.86 -7.30 -3.36
N GLU A 125 8.79 -8.21 -3.55
CA GLU A 125 10.00 -8.03 -4.32
C GLU A 125 9.78 -8.42 -5.79
N CYS A 126 10.53 -7.82 -6.67
CA CYS A 126 10.59 -8.16 -8.08
C CYS A 126 11.91 -7.66 -8.64
N ASP A 127 12.49 -8.41 -9.57
CA ASP A 127 13.70 -8.00 -10.28
C ASP A 127 13.53 -6.63 -10.93
N ASP A 128 14.56 -5.78 -10.84
CA ASP A 128 14.48 -4.40 -11.33
C ASP A 128 14.34 -4.32 -12.85
N GLY A 129 14.93 -5.27 -13.60
CA GLY A 129 14.75 -5.37 -15.04
C GLY A 129 13.31 -5.71 -15.40
N ASP A 130 12.69 -6.67 -14.71
CA ASP A 130 11.28 -7.03 -14.89
C ASP A 130 10.35 -5.86 -14.55
N ARG A 131 10.63 -5.13 -13.48
CA ARG A 131 9.89 -3.92 -13.09
C ARG A 131 9.96 -2.84 -14.17
N LEU A 132 11.14 -2.58 -14.72
CA LEU A 132 11.34 -1.62 -15.82
C LEU A 132 10.57 -2.03 -17.06
N ILE A 133 10.66 -3.31 -17.48
CA ILE A 133 9.94 -3.84 -18.64
C ILE A 133 8.42 -3.67 -18.44
N ARG A 134 7.91 -4.07 -17.28
CA ARG A 134 6.48 -3.91 -16.93
C ARG A 134 6.06 -2.43 -16.96
N ALA A 135 6.87 -1.55 -16.39
CA ALA A 135 6.61 -0.11 -16.37
C ALA A 135 6.59 0.51 -17.77
N VAL A 136 7.60 0.21 -18.61
CA VAL A 136 7.69 0.71 -19.99
C VAL A 136 6.52 0.20 -20.83
N ASN A 137 6.16 -1.09 -20.72
CA ASN A 137 5.04 -1.65 -21.45
C ASN A 137 3.71 -0.99 -21.07
N ARG A 138 3.49 -0.69 -19.80
CA ARG A 138 2.32 0.05 -19.32
C ARG A 138 2.29 1.49 -19.88
N GLU A 139 3.44 2.19 -19.88
CA GLU A 139 3.49 3.56 -20.42
C GLU A 139 3.27 3.59 -21.94
N LYS A 140 3.70 2.58 -22.69
CA LYS A 140 3.45 2.48 -24.14
C LYS A 140 1.96 2.34 -24.50
N GLN A 141 1.13 1.87 -23.57
CA GLN A 141 -0.32 1.73 -23.78
C GLN A 141 -1.09 3.01 -23.48
N ARG A 142 -0.43 4.03 -22.95
CA ARG A 142 -1.05 5.32 -22.66
C ARG A 142 -1.11 6.20 -23.91
N GLU A 143 -2.14 7.00 -24.02
CA GLU A 143 -2.23 8.03 -25.06
C GLU A 143 -1.05 9.01 -24.99
N VAL A 144 -0.64 9.41 -23.78
CA VAL A 144 0.54 10.26 -23.52
C VAL A 144 1.46 9.55 -22.53
N PRO A 145 2.51 8.86 -23.02
CA PRO A 145 3.47 8.17 -22.15
C PRO A 145 4.27 9.14 -21.25
N GLN A 146 4.45 8.76 -19.99
CA GLN A 146 5.12 9.57 -18.97
C GLN A 146 6.48 8.95 -18.57
N TYR A 147 7.36 8.70 -19.54
CA TYR A 147 8.65 8.03 -19.30
C TYR A 147 9.55 8.75 -18.30
N ARG A 148 9.53 10.10 -18.29
CA ARG A 148 10.32 10.87 -17.33
C ARG A 148 9.87 10.62 -15.89
N GLU A 149 8.57 10.56 -15.66
CA GLU A 149 7.98 10.26 -14.36
C GLU A 149 8.22 8.79 -13.97
N LEU A 150 8.20 7.86 -14.93
CA LEU A 150 8.57 6.47 -14.71
C LEU A 150 10.01 6.38 -14.17
N CYS A 151 10.98 7.02 -14.83
CA CYS A 151 12.38 7.00 -14.40
C CYS A 151 12.55 7.64 -13.02
N ARG A 152 11.89 8.78 -12.77
CA ARG A 152 11.94 9.44 -11.46
C ARG A 152 11.45 8.51 -10.35
N ARG A 153 10.31 7.84 -10.55
CA ARG A 153 9.76 6.90 -9.56
C ARG A 153 10.66 5.68 -9.37
N PHE A 154 11.21 5.16 -10.46
CA PHE A 154 12.13 4.02 -10.38
C PHE A 154 13.33 4.32 -9.49
N LEU A 155 13.95 5.50 -9.64
CA LEU A 155 15.08 5.92 -8.81
C LEU A 155 14.66 6.22 -7.36
N ALA A 156 13.51 6.85 -7.15
CA ALA A 156 12.99 7.10 -5.81
C ALA A 156 12.70 5.80 -5.03
N ASP A 157 12.22 4.76 -5.73
CA ASP A 157 11.98 3.46 -5.12
C ASP A 157 13.26 2.86 -4.51
N ASP A 158 14.43 3.11 -5.06
CA ASP A 158 15.70 2.56 -4.55
C ASP A 158 16.09 3.18 -3.20
N GLU A 159 15.78 4.46 -3.00
CA GLU A 159 15.95 5.12 -1.71
C GLU A 159 14.87 4.67 -0.72
N ASP A 160 13.60 4.65 -1.16
CA ASP A 160 12.45 4.34 -0.32
C ASP A 160 12.45 2.89 0.19
N PHE A 161 13.00 1.97 -0.60
CA PHE A 161 13.11 0.55 -0.29
C PHE A 161 14.56 0.07 -0.13
N SER A 162 15.45 0.95 0.36
CA SER A 162 16.80 0.54 0.72
C SER A 162 16.78 -0.50 1.86
N GLU A 163 17.74 -1.41 1.87
CA GLU A 163 17.82 -2.46 2.91
C GLU A 163 17.90 -1.88 4.33
N GLU A 164 18.51 -0.70 4.49
CA GLU A 164 18.55 0.00 5.76
C GLU A 164 17.15 0.43 6.22
N ARG A 165 16.34 1.00 5.32
CA ARG A 165 14.96 1.41 5.62
C ARG A 165 14.05 0.22 5.88
N ILE A 166 14.18 -0.84 5.10
CA ILE A 166 13.43 -2.09 5.29
C ILE A 166 13.74 -2.70 6.66
N LYS A 167 15.02 -2.77 7.03
CA LYS A 167 15.46 -3.22 8.35
C LYS A 167 14.94 -2.33 9.48
N ALA A 168 15.05 -1.01 9.34
CA ALA A 168 14.57 -0.05 10.34
C ALA A 168 13.05 -0.16 10.54
N ALA A 169 12.31 -0.43 9.48
CA ALA A 169 10.87 -0.66 9.53
C ALA A 169 10.49 -2.07 10.01
N LYS A 170 11.47 -2.94 10.34
CA LYS A 170 11.26 -4.33 10.79
C LYS A 170 10.40 -5.15 9.81
N ILE A 171 10.68 -5.00 8.51
CA ILE A 171 10.00 -5.73 7.45
C ILE A 171 10.74 -7.04 7.22
N SER A 172 10.17 -8.16 7.66
CA SER A 172 10.78 -9.50 7.58
C SER A 172 10.07 -10.42 6.58
N ALA A 173 8.77 -10.25 6.37
CA ALA A 173 8.02 -11.06 5.41
C ALA A 173 8.26 -10.50 3.99
N ARG A 174 8.98 -11.26 3.18
CA ARG A 174 9.41 -10.89 1.82
C ARG A 174 9.01 -11.98 0.84
N PHE A 175 8.35 -11.60 -0.26
CA PHE A 175 7.85 -12.51 -1.29
C PHE A 175 8.29 -12.03 -2.67
N ASN A 176 8.84 -12.93 -3.48
CA ASN A 176 9.37 -12.58 -4.79
C ASN A 176 8.32 -12.84 -5.89
N ASN A 177 7.85 -11.78 -6.54
CA ASN A 177 6.88 -11.86 -7.62
C ASN A 177 7.54 -12.17 -8.98
N ARG A 178 8.01 -13.40 -9.16
CA ARG A 178 8.42 -13.97 -10.45
C ARG A 178 7.20 -14.43 -11.25
N ASP A 179 6.30 -15.14 -10.59
CA ASP A 179 4.98 -15.53 -11.09
C ASP A 179 3.90 -14.95 -10.16
N LEU A 180 2.86 -14.34 -10.78
CA LEU A 180 1.82 -13.66 -10.02
C LEU A 180 1.04 -14.60 -9.12
N MET A 181 0.59 -15.74 -9.66
CA MET A 181 -0.31 -16.64 -8.93
C MET A 181 0.42 -17.45 -7.86
N GLU A 182 1.67 -17.78 -8.09
CA GLU A 182 2.55 -18.40 -7.10
C GLU A 182 2.77 -17.44 -5.92
N CYS A 183 3.13 -16.18 -6.20
CA CYS A 183 3.30 -15.17 -5.17
C CYS A 183 2.02 -14.88 -4.40
N VAL A 184 0.86 -14.84 -5.06
CA VAL A 184 -0.45 -14.71 -4.40
C VAL A 184 -0.66 -15.85 -3.40
N SER A 185 -0.44 -17.11 -3.83
CA SER A 185 -0.61 -18.29 -2.98
C SER A 185 0.31 -18.28 -1.76
N GLU A 186 1.56 -17.85 -1.93
CA GLU A 186 2.53 -17.72 -0.83
C GLU A 186 2.08 -16.65 0.19
N VAL A 187 1.63 -15.48 -0.29
CA VAL A 187 1.15 -14.40 0.57
C VAL A 187 -0.13 -14.79 1.30
N GLU A 188 -1.06 -15.45 0.63
CA GLU A 188 -2.29 -15.98 1.27
C GLU A 188 -1.98 -17.02 2.34
N GLY A 189 -1.06 -17.93 2.04
CA GLY A 189 -0.58 -18.92 3.01
C GLY A 189 0.03 -18.24 4.25
N PHE A 190 0.82 -17.20 4.05
CA PHE A 190 1.40 -16.40 5.13
C PHE A 190 0.33 -15.70 5.97
N ILE A 191 -0.61 -15.00 5.35
CA ILE A 191 -1.72 -14.30 6.03
C ILE A 191 -2.53 -15.29 6.86
N SER A 192 -2.86 -16.47 6.29
CA SER A 192 -3.62 -17.53 6.95
C SER A 192 -2.82 -18.20 8.07
N GLY A 193 -1.53 -18.44 7.87
CA GLY A 193 -0.65 -19.08 8.85
C GLY A 193 -0.38 -18.20 10.08
N VAL A 194 -0.28 -16.90 9.93
CA VAL A 194 -0.22 -15.93 11.04
C VAL A 194 -1.57 -15.89 11.78
N SER A 195 -2.66 -16.34 11.13
CA SER A 195 -4.02 -16.29 11.69
C SER A 195 -4.30 -17.30 12.79
N ASP A 196 -3.44 -18.29 13.02
CA ASP A 196 -3.69 -19.36 14.00
C ASP A 196 -2.57 -19.41 15.07
N PRO A 197 -2.66 -18.59 16.15
CA PRO A 197 -1.78 -18.73 17.30
C PRO A 197 -2.24 -19.86 18.25
N GLY A 198 -3.18 -20.74 17.84
CA GLY A 198 -3.86 -21.69 18.69
C GLY A 198 -3.68 -23.19 18.36
N GLN A 199 -2.76 -23.57 17.48
CA GLN A 199 -2.41 -24.98 17.25
C GLN A 199 -0.88 -25.17 17.40
N GLY A 200 -0.43 -25.14 18.64
CA GLY A 200 0.88 -25.56 19.08
C GLY A 200 0.75 -26.34 20.38
#